data_e7e8e470783222d16659db6b9516b370
#
_entry.id   e7e8e470783222d16659db6b9516b370
#
_cell.length_a   1.000
_cell.length_b   1.000
_cell.length_c   1.000
_cell.angle_alpha   90.00
_cell.angle_beta   90.00
_cell.angle_gamma   90.00
#
_symmetry.space_group_name_H-M   'P 1'
#
loop_
_entity.id
_entity.type
_entity.pdbx_description
1 polymer ?
#
loop_
_entity_poly.entity_id
_entity_poly.type
_entity_poly.pdbx_seq_one_letter_code
_entity_poly.pdbx_strand_id
1 'polypeptide(L)'
;MATVQLSDIIDVKVFQDLPSVNSPEKTAFFESGVVTRNSLLDGIATAAGKTAELPFWKDIDATVAPNLSTDNPATLATPDKIVQGEQIARKAFLNKGLSAADLASELAMGSRAMDQIRARVDAYWLRQWQRRLIASCNGVLADNVANNSGDMVINVAAEATGSQTATTKFNRDTFTDAVYTMGDAADALRAIAVHSAVMKQMVKNDDIVYVPDSQGRLSVPTYMGLRV
;
A
#
# COMPACT_ATOMS: atom_id res chain seq x y z
N MET A 1 -41.79 14.16 -34.32
CA MET A 1 -40.38 14.11 -33.90
C MET A 1 -40.13 15.31 -32.98
N ALA A 2 -39.84 15.09 -31.73
CA ALA A 2 -39.49 16.19 -30.82
C ALA A 2 -38.10 16.68 -31.20
N THR A 3 -38.00 17.89 -31.69
CA THR A 3 -36.73 18.58 -31.96
C THR A 3 -36.31 19.28 -30.69
N VAL A 4 -35.04 19.09 -30.28
CA VAL A 4 -34.43 19.78 -29.15
C VAL A 4 -34.48 21.28 -29.43
N GLN A 5 -35.12 22.04 -28.54
CA GLN A 5 -35.20 23.49 -28.62
C GLN A 5 -34.06 24.15 -27.85
N LEU A 6 -33.75 25.41 -28.17
CA LEU A 6 -32.72 26.17 -27.45
C LEU A 6 -32.96 26.24 -25.92
N SER A 7 -34.22 26.16 -25.51
CA SER A 7 -34.62 26.09 -24.07
C SER A 7 -34.22 24.82 -23.36
N ASP A 8 -33.91 23.76 -24.11
CA ASP A 8 -33.46 22.48 -23.56
C ASP A 8 -31.93 22.42 -23.39
N ILE A 9 -31.24 23.47 -23.84
CA ILE A 9 -29.80 23.61 -23.76
C ILE A 9 -29.46 24.42 -22.52
N ILE A 10 -28.69 23.80 -21.63
CA ILE A 10 -28.20 24.43 -20.42
C ILE A 10 -27.28 25.59 -20.78
N ASP A 11 -27.45 26.75 -20.13
CA ASP A 11 -26.67 27.96 -20.39
C ASP A 11 -25.15 27.66 -20.31
N VAL A 12 -24.47 27.85 -21.42
CA VAL A 12 -23.04 27.54 -21.59
C VAL A 12 -22.17 28.32 -20.59
N LYS A 13 -22.60 29.47 -20.10
CA LYS A 13 -21.89 30.25 -19.08
C LYS A 13 -21.83 29.56 -17.74
N VAL A 14 -22.83 28.77 -17.38
CA VAL A 14 -22.85 27.98 -16.12
C VAL A 14 -21.88 26.80 -16.18
N PHE A 15 -21.66 26.23 -17.37
CA PHE A 15 -20.74 25.11 -17.57
C PHE A 15 -19.26 25.50 -17.63
N GLN A 16 -18.95 26.73 -18.06
CA GLN A 16 -17.55 27.20 -18.13
C GLN A 16 -16.91 27.42 -16.75
N ASP A 17 -17.71 27.70 -15.72
CA ASP A 17 -17.26 27.99 -14.36
C ASP A 17 -17.48 26.83 -13.38
N LEU A 18 -17.87 25.64 -13.84
CA LEU A 18 -18.04 24.49 -12.96
C LEU A 18 -16.69 24.02 -12.41
N PRO A 19 -16.40 24.28 -11.13
CA PRO A 19 -15.15 23.81 -10.54
C PRO A 19 -15.12 22.29 -10.56
N SER A 20 -13.99 21.74 -10.98
CA SER A 20 -13.82 20.31 -10.96
C SER A 20 -13.67 19.83 -9.51
N VAL A 21 -14.68 19.17 -8.97
CA VAL A 21 -14.62 18.55 -7.64
C VAL A 21 -13.72 17.32 -7.69
N ASN A 22 -12.57 17.41 -7.03
CA ASN A 22 -11.67 16.29 -6.87
C ASN A 22 -11.96 15.56 -5.56
N SER A 23 -11.79 14.23 -5.56
CA SER A 23 -11.88 13.45 -4.33
C SER A 23 -10.73 13.86 -3.39
N PRO A 24 -11.00 14.08 -2.08
CA PRO A 24 -9.95 14.39 -1.09
C PRO A 24 -9.09 13.17 -0.73
N GLU A 25 -9.38 12.00 -1.30
CA GLU A 25 -8.61 10.78 -1.06
C GLU A 25 -7.17 10.95 -1.55
N LYS A 26 -6.22 10.83 -0.63
CA LYS A 26 -4.79 10.95 -0.94
C LYS A 26 -4.24 9.64 -1.45
N THR A 27 -3.21 9.73 -2.28
CA THR A 27 -2.48 8.61 -2.89
C THR A 27 -1.04 8.50 -2.37
N ALA A 28 -0.76 9.18 -1.25
CA ALA A 28 0.57 9.33 -0.68
C ALA A 28 1.28 7.99 -0.39
N PHE A 29 0.55 6.97 0.01
CA PHE A 29 1.15 5.66 0.29
C PHE A 29 1.63 4.96 -0.99
N PHE A 30 0.88 5.04 -2.07
CA PHE A 30 1.32 4.52 -3.37
C PHE A 30 2.48 5.35 -3.95
N GLU A 31 2.43 6.67 -3.81
CA GLU A 31 3.44 7.61 -4.33
C GLU A 31 4.72 7.63 -3.49
N SER A 32 4.72 7.04 -2.28
CA SER A 32 5.89 6.99 -1.39
C SER A 32 7.07 6.17 -1.93
N GLY A 33 6.88 5.42 -3.02
CA GLY A 33 7.91 4.56 -3.60
C GLY A 33 8.01 3.17 -2.95
N VAL A 34 7.06 2.78 -2.11
CA VAL A 34 6.94 1.40 -1.57
C VAL A 34 6.75 0.39 -2.69
N VAL A 35 6.04 0.79 -3.75
CA VAL A 35 5.85 -0.04 -4.94
C VAL A 35 6.91 0.29 -5.98
N THR A 36 7.74 -0.69 -6.31
CA THR A 36 8.76 -0.58 -7.35
C THR A 36 8.49 -1.57 -8.48
N ARG A 37 8.94 -1.22 -9.68
CA ARG A 37 8.88 -2.13 -10.83
C ARG A 37 9.97 -3.18 -10.72
N ASN A 38 9.63 -4.42 -11.08
CA ASN A 38 10.57 -5.52 -11.16
C ASN A 38 10.43 -6.21 -12.52
N SER A 39 11.52 -6.35 -13.25
CA SER A 39 11.55 -6.96 -14.59
C SER A 39 11.02 -8.40 -14.60
N LEU A 40 11.25 -9.16 -13.54
CA LEU A 40 10.74 -10.52 -13.40
C LEU A 40 9.22 -10.54 -13.33
N LEU A 41 8.62 -9.64 -12.52
CA LEU A 41 7.18 -9.51 -12.42
C LEU A 41 6.55 -8.94 -13.70
N ASP A 42 7.24 -8.03 -14.41
CA ASP A 42 6.80 -7.52 -15.71
C ASP A 42 6.74 -8.66 -16.74
N GLY A 43 7.72 -9.57 -16.74
CA GLY A 43 7.70 -10.78 -17.58
C GLY A 43 6.54 -11.72 -17.25
N ILE A 44 6.27 -11.94 -15.97
CA ILE A 44 5.13 -12.73 -15.50
C ILE A 44 3.81 -12.06 -15.86
N ALA A 45 3.71 -10.75 -15.79
CA ALA A 45 2.49 -10.02 -16.11
C ALA A 45 2.05 -10.23 -17.57
N THR A 46 2.99 -10.37 -18.49
CA THR A 46 2.73 -10.61 -19.92
C THR A 46 2.58 -12.09 -20.28
N ALA A 47 3.07 -13.02 -19.46
CA ALA A 47 2.96 -14.44 -19.69
C ALA A 47 1.51 -14.97 -19.59
N ALA A 48 1.24 -16.15 -20.10
CA ALA A 48 -0.05 -16.82 -19.95
C ALA A 48 -0.33 -17.19 -18.48
N GLY A 49 -1.61 -17.36 -18.12
CA GLY A 49 -2.04 -17.78 -16.79
C GLY A 49 -2.55 -16.62 -15.91
N LYS A 50 -3.31 -16.95 -14.88
CA LYS A 50 -3.91 -16.01 -13.93
C LYS A 50 -3.08 -15.84 -12.65
N THR A 51 -2.32 -16.86 -12.31
CA THR A 51 -1.44 -16.95 -11.14
C THR A 51 -0.03 -17.23 -11.59
N ALA A 52 0.93 -16.79 -10.82
CA ALA A 52 2.35 -17.13 -10.98
C ALA A 52 2.89 -17.56 -9.62
N GLU A 53 3.63 -18.64 -9.62
CA GLU A 53 4.33 -19.17 -8.47
C GLU A 53 5.79 -18.72 -8.55
N LEU A 54 6.29 -18.13 -7.46
CA LEU A 54 7.65 -17.63 -7.33
C LEU A 54 8.34 -18.46 -6.24
N PRO A 55 9.14 -19.48 -6.62
CA PRO A 55 9.88 -20.27 -5.67
C PRO A 55 11.04 -19.46 -5.09
N PHE A 56 11.31 -19.66 -3.80
CA PHE A 56 12.49 -19.13 -3.12
C PHE A 56 13.09 -20.17 -2.18
N TRP A 57 14.39 -20.05 -1.91
CA TRP A 57 15.06 -20.90 -0.95
C TRP A 57 14.89 -20.33 0.46
N LYS A 58 14.54 -21.19 1.40
CA LYS A 58 14.55 -20.84 2.83
C LYS A 58 15.98 -20.88 3.33
N ASP A 59 16.29 -20.07 4.33
CA ASP A 59 17.60 -20.06 4.97
C ASP A 59 17.81 -21.33 5.81
N ILE A 60 19.08 -21.61 6.11
CA ILE A 60 19.46 -22.71 6.99
C ILE A 60 19.19 -22.29 8.45
N ASP A 61 18.60 -23.17 9.20
CA ASP A 61 18.32 -22.92 10.62
C ASP A 61 19.61 -22.84 11.44
N ALA A 62 20.01 -21.63 11.79
CA ALA A 62 21.21 -21.37 12.58
C ALA A 62 21.09 -21.84 14.04
N THR A 63 19.90 -22.24 14.51
CA THR A 63 19.73 -22.81 15.87
C THR A 63 20.19 -24.25 15.96
N VAL A 64 20.30 -24.94 14.84
CA VAL A 64 20.82 -26.30 14.77
C VAL A 64 22.35 -26.24 14.77
N ALA A 65 22.94 -26.84 15.77
CA ALA A 65 24.39 -26.88 15.90
C ALA A 65 25.04 -27.70 14.76
N PRO A 66 26.18 -27.24 14.20
CA PRO A 66 26.88 -27.99 13.16
C PRO A 66 27.44 -29.31 13.71
N ASN A 67 27.60 -30.30 12.87
CA ASN A 67 28.22 -31.56 13.23
C ASN A 67 29.70 -31.34 13.66
N LEU A 68 30.08 -31.94 14.79
CA LEU A 68 31.47 -31.93 15.19
C LEU A 68 32.25 -32.98 14.42
N SER A 69 33.36 -32.56 13.82
CA SER A 69 34.28 -33.47 13.13
C SER A 69 35.03 -34.34 14.15
N THR A 70 35.14 -35.61 13.84
CA THR A 70 35.88 -36.59 14.66
C THR A 70 36.73 -37.48 13.74
N ASP A 71 37.81 -38.03 14.23
CA ASP A 71 38.66 -38.97 13.51
C ASP A 71 38.12 -40.41 13.58
N ASN A 72 37.01 -40.63 14.28
CA ASN A 72 36.35 -41.92 14.34
C ASN A 72 35.58 -42.22 13.03
N PRO A 73 35.99 -43.22 12.24
CA PRO A 73 35.37 -43.56 10.96
C PRO A 73 33.94 -44.08 11.09
N ALA A 74 33.50 -44.46 12.31
CA ALA A 74 32.13 -44.88 12.56
C ALA A 74 31.16 -43.71 12.78
N THR A 75 31.65 -42.48 12.98
CA THR A 75 30.85 -41.28 13.21
C THR A 75 30.74 -40.51 11.93
N LEU A 76 29.64 -40.67 11.20
CA LEU A 76 29.36 -39.96 9.98
C LEU A 76 28.60 -38.66 10.26
N ALA A 77 28.94 -37.60 9.54
CA ALA A 77 28.17 -36.35 9.58
C ALA A 77 26.76 -36.60 9.04
N THR A 78 25.75 -36.03 9.70
CA THR A 78 24.37 -36.06 9.22
C THR A 78 24.17 -34.89 8.26
N PRO A 79 23.86 -35.14 6.97
CA PRO A 79 23.61 -34.05 6.04
C PRO A 79 22.27 -33.39 6.30
N ASP A 80 22.27 -32.06 6.29
CA ASP A 80 21.07 -31.23 6.34
C ASP A 80 20.58 -30.91 4.93
N LYS A 81 19.30 -30.52 4.83
CA LYS A 81 18.67 -30.15 3.54
C LYS A 81 18.20 -28.69 3.55
N ILE A 82 18.40 -28.04 2.44
CA ILE A 82 17.76 -26.76 2.17
C ILE A 82 16.36 -26.99 1.62
N VAL A 83 15.38 -26.24 2.10
CA VAL A 83 13.97 -26.37 1.73
C VAL A 83 13.55 -25.15 0.88
N GLN A 84 12.74 -25.38 -0.15
CA GLN A 84 12.13 -24.30 -0.91
C GLN A 84 10.80 -23.89 -0.29
N GLY A 85 10.50 -22.61 -0.39
CA GLY A 85 9.18 -22.03 -0.20
C GLY A 85 8.64 -21.50 -1.53
N GLU A 86 7.37 -21.15 -1.56
CA GLU A 86 6.73 -20.57 -2.74
C GLU A 86 5.93 -19.33 -2.34
N GLN A 87 5.91 -18.34 -3.23
CA GLN A 87 5.01 -17.19 -3.17
C GLN A 87 4.05 -17.25 -4.34
N ILE A 88 2.78 -17.01 -4.10
CA ILE A 88 1.76 -16.99 -5.14
C ILE A 88 1.39 -15.54 -5.44
N ALA A 89 1.64 -15.10 -6.67
CA ALA A 89 1.20 -13.82 -7.19
C ALA A 89 -0.01 -14.00 -8.12
N ARG A 90 -1.04 -13.19 -7.96
CA ARG A 90 -2.22 -13.20 -8.81
C ARG A 90 -2.26 -11.99 -9.72
N LYS A 91 -2.45 -12.21 -11.01
CA LYS A 91 -2.65 -11.14 -11.99
C LYS A 91 -4.04 -10.51 -11.82
N ALA A 92 -4.09 -9.19 -11.89
CA ALA A 92 -5.32 -8.44 -11.90
C ALA A 92 -5.56 -7.85 -13.29
N PHE A 93 -6.64 -8.29 -13.94
CA PHE A 93 -7.09 -7.75 -15.22
C PHE A 93 -8.16 -6.69 -14.94
N LEU A 94 -7.82 -5.45 -15.18
CA LEU A 94 -8.69 -4.33 -14.87
C LEU A 94 -9.00 -3.53 -16.12
N ASN A 95 -10.26 -3.14 -16.25
CA ASN A 95 -10.74 -2.27 -17.32
C ASN A 95 -11.74 -1.24 -16.75
N LYS A 96 -11.70 -0.03 -17.27
CA LYS A 96 -12.67 1.02 -16.99
C LYS A 96 -12.92 1.79 -18.29
N GLY A 97 -14.06 1.54 -18.92
CA GLY A 97 -14.52 2.28 -20.08
C GLY A 97 -15.32 3.52 -19.68
N LEU A 98 -15.06 4.64 -20.32
CA LEU A 98 -15.86 5.86 -20.26
C LEU A 98 -16.10 6.32 -21.69
N SER A 99 -17.31 6.77 -21.96
CA SER A 99 -17.70 7.32 -23.27
C SER A 99 -18.36 8.67 -23.09
N ALA A 100 -18.15 9.56 -24.06
CA ALA A 100 -18.88 10.82 -24.20
C ALA A 100 -19.58 10.79 -25.54
N ALA A 101 -20.81 11.30 -25.61
CA ALA A 101 -21.49 11.48 -26.87
C ALA A 101 -20.92 12.72 -27.58
N ASP A 102 -20.69 12.63 -28.88
CA ASP A 102 -20.11 13.70 -29.69
C ASP A 102 -20.92 15.00 -29.58
N LEU A 103 -22.23 14.90 -29.66
CA LEU A 103 -23.13 16.05 -29.52
C LEU A 103 -23.00 16.73 -28.14
N ALA A 104 -22.85 15.97 -27.05
CA ALA A 104 -22.66 16.54 -25.72
C ALA A 104 -21.29 17.23 -25.60
N SER A 105 -20.28 16.70 -26.28
CA SER A 105 -18.94 17.27 -26.31
C SER A 105 -18.88 18.58 -27.07
N GLU A 106 -19.58 18.67 -28.20
CA GLU A 106 -19.62 19.90 -29.02
C GLU A 106 -20.49 21.00 -28.41
N LEU A 107 -21.64 20.65 -27.86
CA LEU A 107 -22.62 21.63 -27.39
C LEU A 107 -22.32 22.20 -26.01
N ALA A 108 -21.89 21.34 -25.06
CA ALA A 108 -21.75 21.72 -23.67
C ALA A 108 -20.33 22.09 -23.24
N MET A 109 -19.30 21.47 -23.82
CA MET A 109 -17.92 21.58 -23.32
C MET A 109 -16.87 21.86 -24.40
N GLY A 110 -17.24 21.86 -25.69
CA GLY A 110 -16.29 21.90 -26.79
C GLY A 110 -15.32 20.69 -26.73
N SER A 111 -14.18 20.79 -27.39
CA SER A 111 -13.17 19.71 -27.45
C SER A 111 -12.55 19.31 -26.08
N ARG A 112 -12.87 20.04 -25.01
CA ARG A 112 -12.29 19.84 -23.66
C ARG A 112 -12.90 18.69 -22.87
N ALA A 113 -14.04 18.11 -23.28
CA ALA A 113 -14.68 17.01 -22.56
C ALA A 113 -13.77 15.79 -22.44
N MET A 114 -13.07 15.43 -23.52
CA MET A 114 -12.14 14.28 -23.51
C MET A 114 -10.91 14.53 -22.64
N ASP A 115 -10.40 15.75 -22.57
CA ASP A 115 -9.27 16.08 -21.70
C ASP A 115 -9.67 16.00 -20.21
N GLN A 116 -10.88 16.45 -19.87
CA GLN A 116 -11.42 16.31 -18.52
C GLN A 116 -11.65 14.83 -18.15
N ILE A 117 -12.16 14.03 -19.09
CA ILE A 117 -12.32 12.58 -18.88
C ILE A 117 -10.95 11.93 -18.63
N ARG A 118 -9.92 12.25 -19.43
CA ARG A 118 -8.57 11.72 -19.29
C ARG A 118 -7.99 12.03 -17.90
N ALA A 119 -8.02 13.30 -17.48
CA ALA A 119 -7.54 13.70 -16.16
C ALA A 119 -8.26 13.00 -15.01
N ARG A 120 -9.57 12.74 -15.16
CA ARG A 120 -10.35 11.99 -14.17
C ARG A 120 -10.01 10.51 -14.13
N VAL A 121 -9.74 9.91 -15.29
CA VAL A 121 -9.31 8.51 -15.40
C VAL A 121 -7.96 8.32 -14.73
N ASP A 122 -6.99 9.20 -14.96
CA ASP A 122 -5.67 9.12 -14.33
C ASP A 122 -5.78 9.20 -12.80
N ALA A 123 -6.51 10.17 -12.27
CA ALA A 123 -6.76 10.28 -10.84
C ALA A 123 -7.53 9.08 -10.25
N TYR A 124 -8.44 8.49 -11.02
CA TYR A 124 -9.14 7.26 -10.63
C TYR A 124 -8.18 6.08 -10.49
N TRP A 125 -7.27 5.88 -11.47
CA TRP A 125 -6.32 4.77 -11.43
C TRP A 125 -5.32 4.89 -10.28
N LEU A 126 -4.80 6.09 -9.99
CA LEU A 126 -3.93 6.31 -8.83
C LEU A 126 -4.60 5.86 -7.52
N ARG A 127 -5.87 6.24 -7.30
CA ARG A 127 -6.63 5.79 -6.13
C ARG A 127 -6.86 4.28 -6.13
N GLN A 128 -7.13 3.67 -7.29
CA GLN A 128 -7.28 2.22 -7.40
C GLN A 128 -5.98 1.48 -7.07
N TRP A 129 -4.83 1.99 -7.49
CA TRP A 129 -3.53 1.42 -7.14
C TRP A 129 -3.28 1.48 -5.64
N GLN A 130 -3.57 2.61 -5.00
CA GLN A 130 -3.44 2.70 -3.55
C GLN A 130 -4.37 1.73 -2.80
N ARG A 131 -5.62 1.62 -3.20
CA ARG A 131 -6.56 0.66 -2.60
C ARG A 131 -6.09 -0.78 -2.75
N ARG A 132 -5.51 -1.11 -3.90
CA ARG A 132 -4.92 -2.44 -4.13
C ARG A 132 -3.69 -2.69 -3.28
N LEU A 133 -2.84 -1.71 -3.12
CA LEU A 133 -1.68 -1.81 -2.23
C LEU A 133 -2.14 -2.10 -0.79
N ILE A 134 -3.11 -1.34 -0.28
CA ILE A 134 -3.69 -1.57 1.06
C ILE A 134 -4.32 -2.96 1.17
N ALA A 135 -5.05 -3.41 0.16
CA ALA A 135 -5.63 -4.74 0.14
C ALA A 135 -4.56 -5.85 0.14
N SER A 136 -3.45 -5.64 -0.57
CA SER A 136 -2.31 -6.58 -0.55
C SER A 136 -1.63 -6.61 0.82
N CYS A 137 -1.43 -5.47 1.46
CA CYS A 137 -0.89 -5.41 2.82
C CYS A 137 -1.81 -6.14 3.83
N ASN A 138 -3.12 -5.96 3.71
CA ASN A 138 -4.09 -6.68 4.53
C ASN A 138 -4.06 -8.19 4.27
N GLY A 139 -3.79 -8.60 3.02
CA GLY A 139 -3.59 -10.01 2.66
C GLY A 139 -2.36 -10.61 3.35
N VAL A 140 -1.24 -9.89 3.33
CA VAL A 140 0.00 -10.31 4.03
C VAL A 140 -0.21 -10.38 5.55
N LEU A 141 -0.93 -9.42 6.13
CA LEU A 141 -1.30 -9.44 7.54
C LEU A 141 -2.13 -10.70 7.88
N ALA A 142 -3.14 -11.00 7.07
CA ALA A 142 -4.00 -12.15 7.28
C ALA A 142 -3.23 -13.48 7.13
N ASP A 143 -2.30 -13.54 6.19
CA ASP A 143 -1.43 -14.70 5.99
C ASP A 143 -0.51 -14.92 7.18
N ASN A 144 0.14 -13.87 7.70
CA ASN A 144 0.98 -13.93 8.88
C ASN A 144 0.21 -14.46 10.11
N VAL A 145 -1.00 -13.95 10.34
CA VAL A 145 -1.85 -14.42 11.46
C VAL A 145 -2.24 -15.88 11.29
N ALA A 146 -2.54 -16.32 10.06
CA ALA A 146 -3.02 -17.68 9.79
C ALA A 146 -1.88 -18.73 9.81
N ASN A 147 -0.73 -18.40 9.24
CA ASN A 147 0.34 -19.37 8.99
C ASN A 147 1.57 -19.21 9.89
N ASN A 148 1.78 -18.01 10.46
CA ASN A 148 2.94 -17.69 11.28
C ASN A 148 2.55 -17.28 12.73
N SER A 149 1.33 -17.60 13.14
CA SER A 149 0.83 -17.29 14.51
C SER A 149 0.82 -15.79 14.85
N GLY A 150 0.89 -14.92 13.86
CA GLY A 150 0.90 -13.47 14.06
C GLY A 150 2.17 -12.93 14.72
N ASP A 151 3.31 -13.58 14.54
CA ASP A 151 4.60 -13.21 15.16
C ASP A 151 5.06 -11.77 14.84
N MET A 152 4.61 -11.22 13.70
CA MET A 152 4.88 -9.85 13.28
C MET A 152 3.71 -8.88 13.54
N VAL A 153 2.69 -9.30 14.32
CA VAL A 153 1.46 -8.53 14.49
C VAL A 153 1.22 -8.19 15.96
N ILE A 154 1.20 -6.90 16.27
CA ILE A 154 0.77 -6.39 17.57
C ILE A 154 -0.66 -5.86 17.44
N ASN A 155 -1.63 -6.58 17.96
CA ASN A 155 -3.03 -6.19 17.96
C ASN A 155 -3.47 -5.77 19.36
N VAL A 156 -3.63 -4.46 19.54
CA VAL A 156 -4.14 -3.88 20.80
C VAL A 156 -5.53 -3.25 20.63
N ALA A 157 -6.12 -3.38 19.43
CA ALA A 157 -7.39 -2.75 19.13
C ALA A 157 -8.54 -3.37 19.95
N ALA A 158 -9.39 -2.51 20.54
CA ALA A 158 -10.64 -2.93 21.15
C ALA A 158 -11.72 -3.05 20.08
N GLU A 159 -12.37 -4.19 19.97
CA GLU A 159 -13.41 -4.45 18.96
C GLU A 159 -14.70 -3.67 19.23
N ALA A 160 -15.06 -3.44 20.50
CA ALA A 160 -16.30 -2.75 20.85
C ALA A 160 -16.17 -1.22 20.77
N THR A 161 -17.13 -0.58 20.11
CA THR A 161 -17.25 0.88 20.09
C THR A 161 -17.40 1.42 21.52
N GLY A 162 -16.53 2.37 21.90
CA GLY A 162 -16.52 2.96 23.23
C GLY A 162 -15.61 2.28 24.25
N SER A 163 -15.08 1.09 23.95
CA SER A 163 -14.12 0.38 24.82
C SER A 163 -12.66 0.82 24.65
N GLN A 164 -12.43 1.90 23.90
CA GLN A 164 -11.09 2.38 23.62
C GLN A 164 -10.49 3.10 24.83
N THR A 165 -9.48 2.50 25.40
CA THR A 165 -8.67 3.06 26.48
C THR A 165 -7.37 3.68 25.93
N ALA A 166 -6.56 4.27 26.79
CA ALA A 166 -5.24 4.76 26.37
C ALA A 166 -4.33 3.63 25.82
N THR A 167 -4.46 2.43 26.37
CA THR A 167 -3.67 1.25 25.97
C THR A 167 -4.14 0.60 24.67
N THR A 168 -5.41 0.77 24.29
CA THR A 168 -5.97 0.22 23.05
C THR A 168 -5.92 1.19 21.87
N LYS A 169 -5.43 2.40 22.10
CA LYS A 169 -5.12 3.37 21.04
C LYS A 169 -3.66 3.26 20.66
N PHE A 170 -3.34 3.81 19.48
CA PHE A 170 -1.95 3.94 19.07
C PHE A 170 -1.18 4.75 20.13
N ASN A 171 -0.11 4.18 20.65
CA ASN A 171 0.80 4.78 21.61
C ASN A 171 2.25 4.38 21.31
N ARG A 172 3.20 4.99 22.02
CA ARG A 172 4.62 4.76 21.83
C ARG A 172 5.04 3.31 22.14
N ASP A 173 4.47 2.74 23.19
CA ASP A 173 4.84 1.39 23.65
C ASP A 173 4.44 0.36 22.59
N THR A 174 3.20 0.39 22.10
CA THR A 174 2.74 -0.53 21.06
C THR A 174 3.49 -0.36 19.74
N PHE A 175 3.90 0.86 19.42
CA PHE A 175 4.73 1.09 18.25
C PHE A 175 6.12 0.49 18.42
N THR A 176 6.75 0.70 19.57
CA THR A 176 8.07 0.13 19.88
C THR A 176 8.02 -1.39 19.86
N ASP A 177 7.01 -1.99 20.49
CA ASP A 177 6.80 -3.44 20.45
C ASP A 177 6.68 -3.96 19.01
N ALA A 178 5.92 -3.25 18.16
CA ALA A 178 5.77 -3.61 16.75
C ALA A 178 7.08 -3.48 15.94
N VAL A 179 7.91 -2.48 16.21
CA VAL A 179 9.21 -2.32 15.56
C VAL A 179 10.15 -3.47 15.96
N TYR A 180 10.19 -3.81 17.22
CA TYR A 180 11.10 -4.84 17.72
C TYR A 180 10.60 -6.28 17.52
N THR A 181 9.44 -6.49 16.89
CA THR A 181 9.10 -7.83 16.34
C THR A 181 10.12 -8.30 15.30
N MET A 182 10.79 -7.35 14.64
CA MET A 182 11.89 -7.67 13.71
C MET A 182 13.23 -7.98 14.40
N GLY A 183 13.29 -7.90 15.72
CA GLY A 183 14.53 -8.11 16.48
C GLY A 183 15.64 -7.16 16.02
N ASP A 184 16.83 -7.73 15.75
CA ASP A 184 18.02 -6.98 15.34
C ASP A 184 17.88 -6.29 13.97
N ALA A 185 16.89 -6.69 13.16
CA ALA A 185 16.63 -6.08 11.86
C ALA A 185 15.73 -4.83 11.93
N ALA A 186 15.37 -4.34 13.13
CA ALA A 186 14.54 -3.16 13.34
C ALA A 186 15.09 -1.90 12.60
N ASP A 187 16.41 -1.76 12.50
CA ASP A 187 17.09 -0.65 11.80
C ASP A 187 16.86 -0.64 10.28
N ALA A 188 16.34 -1.73 9.71
CA ALA A 188 15.97 -1.78 8.29
C ALA A 188 14.69 -1.00 7.97
N LEU A 189 13.87 -0.68 8.97
CA LEU A 189 12.64 0.09 8.79
C LEU A 189 12.98 1.54 8.39
N ARG A 190 12.22 2.11 7.44
CA ARG A 190 12.46 3.45 6.89
C ARG A 190 11.26 4.37 7.01
N ALA A 191 10.07 3.82 7.06
CA ALA A 191 8.85 4.60 7.08
C ALA A 191 7.73 3.86 7.81
N ILE A 192 6.75 4.62 8.23
CA ILE A 192 5.51 4.11 8.81
C ILE A 192 4.31 4.58 7.97
N ALA A 193 3.42 3.68 7.61
CA ALA A 193 2.17 4.03 6.96
C ALA A 193 1.03 3.98 7.98
N VAL A 194 0.35 5.10 8.17
CA VAL A 194 -0.72 5.24 9.14
C VAL A 194 -1.99 5.79 8.50
N HIS A 195 -3.13 5.40 9.03
CA HIS A 195 -4.40 6.03 8.66
C HIS A 195 -4.49 7.46 9.21
N SER A 196 -5.16 8.36 8.50
CA SER A 196 -5.32 9.77 8.90
C SER A 196 -5.87 9.97 10.32
N ALA A 197 -6.70 9.05 10.82
CA ALA A 197 -7.19 9.07 12.19
C ALA A 197 -6.08 8.83 13.22
N VAL A 198 -5.13 7.94 12.92
CA VAL A 198 -3.95 7.68 13.75
C VAL A 198 -3.00 8.86 13.68
N MET A 199 -2.75 9.40 12.48
CA MET A 199 -1.94 10.61 12.30
C MET A 199 -2.49 11.79 13.12
N LYS A 200 -3.83 11.98 13.13
CA LYS A 200 -4.47 12.99 13.99
C LYS A 200 -4.17 12.78 15.48
N GLN A 201 -4.14 11.52 15.94
CA GLN A 201 -3.81 11.20 17.33
C GLN A 201 -2.34 11.50 17.64
N MET A 202 -1.42 11.12 16.75
CA MET A 202 0.02 11.41 16.87
C MET A 202 0.29 12.92 16.95
N VAL A 203 -0.38 13.72 16.11
CA VAL A 203 -0.27 15.19 16.15
C VAL A 203 -0.82 15.76 17.47
N LYS A 204 -1.94 15.22 18.00
CA LYS A 204 -2.50 15.66 19.28
C LYS A 204 -1.62 15.36 20.48
N ASN A 205 -0.86 14.25 20.39
CA ASN A 205 0.07 13.84 21.44
C ASN A 205 1.43 14.57 21.34
N ASP A 206 1.60 15.42 20.33
CA ASP A 206 2.88 16.09 20.02
C ASP A 206 4.04 15.11 19.73
N ASP A 207 3.69 13.96 19.17
CA ASP A 207 4.65 12.88 18.88
C ASP A 207 5.36 13.05 17.51
N ILE A 208 4.89 14.00 16.68
CA ILE A 208 5.42 14.21 15.32
C ILE A 208 6.50 15.28 15.33
N VAL A 209 7.68 14.90 14.87
CA VAL A 209 8.78 15.84 14.63
C VAL A 209 8.84 16.15 13.13
N TYR A 210 8.84 17.42 12.78
CA TYR A 210 8.98 17.86 11.40
C TYR A 210 10.45 18.13 11.09
N VAL A 211 11.01 17.41 10.14
CA VAL A 211 12.38 17.63 9.67
C VAL A 211 12.35 18.72 8.59
N PRO A 212 13.15 19.78 8.73
CA PRO A 212 13.26 20.81 7.72
C PRO A 212 13.95 20.26 6.45
N ASP A 213 13.46 20.69 5.29
CA ASP A 213 14.14 20.45 4.02
C ASP A 213 15.42 21.30 3.90
N SER A 214 16.16 21.14 2.78
CA SER A 214 17.37 21.92 2.48
C SER A 214 17.14 23.44 2.40
N GLN A 215 15.88 23.89 2.32
CA GLN A 215 15.48 25.30 2.31
C GLN A 215 14.92 25.77 3.66
N GLY A 216 15.00 24.95 4.70
CA GLY A 216 14.49 25.27 6.04
C GLY A 216 12.96 25.19 6.18
N ARG A 217 12.24 24.61 5.21
CA ARG A 217 10.79 24.40 5.30
C ARG A 217 10.52 23.09 6.03
N LEU A 218 9.59 23.11 6.98
CA LEU A 218 9.12 21.92 7.69
C LEU A 218 8.25 21.09 6.75
N SER A 219 8.81 20.04 6.14
CA SER A 219 8.12 19.29 5.09
C SER A 219 7.89 17.82 5.40
N VAL A 220 8.78 17.19 6.14
CA VAL A 220 8.73 15.74 6.35
C VAL A 220 8.34 15.43 7.79
N PRO A 221 7.11 14.92 8.04
CA PRO A 221 6.73 14.43 9.34
C PRO A 221 7.48 13.15 9.66
N THR A 222 8.08 13.07 10.84
CA THR A 222 8.78 11.89 11.34
C THR A 222 8.26 11.51 12.71
N TYR A 223 8.21 10.22 12.96
CA TYR A 223 7.87 9.62 14.24
C TYR A 223 8.97 8.65 14.65
N MET A 224 9.62 8.90 15.77
CA MET A 224 10.76 8.10 16.25
C MET A 224 11.83 7.82 15.17
N GLY A 225 12.12 8.81 14.33
CA GLY A 225 13.10 8.69 13.25
C GLY A 225 12.57 8.07 11.95
N LEU A 226 11.36 7.52 11.93
CA LEU A 226 10.73 6.99 10.73
C LEU A 226 9.87 8.05 10.05
N ARG A 227 9.91 8.09 8.73
CA ARG A 227 9.04 8.95 7.92
C ARG A 227 7.58 8.46 8.01
N VAL A 228 6.65 9.39 8.28
CA VAL A 228 5.20 9.12 8.35
C VAL A 228 4.50 9.49 7.05
#